data_e0fdc666d7618b46469e8cd014be55b6
#
_entry.id   e0fdc666d7618b46469e8cd014be55b6
#
_cell.length_a   1.000
_cell.length_b   1.000
_cell.length_c   1.000
_cell.angle_alpha   90.00
_cell.angle_beta   90.00
_cell.angle_gamma   90.00
#
_symmetry.space_group_name_H-M   'P 1'
#
loop_
_entity.id
_entity.type
_entity.pdbx_description
1 polymer ?
#
loop_
_entity_poly.entity_id
_entity_poly.type
_entity_poly.pdbx_seq_one_letter_code
_entity_poly.pdbx_strand_id
1 'polypeptide(L)'
;PHYIENLRRMTGPDRARLLDGNWDYDDDPARLMDFDAIRDLFSNAVDEGDKYASVDVARYGSDKTVISLWNGLTWYRRIVMEKASVPQVAEAVRQACEEEKIPRSHIVVDDDGVGGGVADMLPGCYRFNGGGKPIEVKGQEQNYKNLKAQCSYALADRVNTRSVAVSFAGHEDSISEDLGWVKRDKMDHDTKLCILPKEKVKEGLGRSPDDADVMMMRMVFELRGTGQMNTSLYRKADTFERMARRDAFRNFRTR
;
A
#
# COMPACT_ATOMS: atom_id res chain seq x y z
N PRO A 1 -3.83 -43.03 2.66
CA PRO A 1 -4.18 -42.40 3.94
C PRO A 1 -3.04 -41.51 4.46
N HIS A 2 -1.79 -42.03 4.53
CA HIS A 2 -0.64 -41.30 5.09
C HIS A 2 -0.23 -40.02 4.33
N TYR A 3 -0.44 -39.97 3.02
CA TYR A 3 -0.06 -38.80 2.22
C TYR A 3 -0.87 -37.55 2.62
N ILE A 4 -2.19 -37.65 2.69
CA ILE A 4 -3.08 -36.54 3.08
C ILE A 4 -2.82 -36.13 4.54
N GLU A 5 -2.50 -37.08 5.41
CA GLU A 5 -2.20 -36.78 6.81
C GLU A 5 -0.85 -36.04 6.95
N ASN A 6 0.12 -36.35 6.11
CA ASN A 6 1.37 -35.61 6.03
C ASN A 6 1.15 -34.19 5.48
N LEU A 7 0.31 -34.02 4.45
CA LEU A 7 -0.05 -32.72 3.92
C LEU A 7 -0.75 -31.84 4.98
N ARG A 8 -1.61 -32.43 5.82
CA ARG A 8 -2.27 -31.70 6.92
C ARG A 8 -1.31 -31.21 8.01
N ARG A 9 -0.17 -31.87 8.16
CA ARG A 9 0.89 -31.46 9.11
C ARG A 9 1.81 -30.38 8.56
N MET A 10 1.78 -30.17 7.25
CA MET A 10 2.50 -29.06 6.62
C MET A 10 1.91 -27.73 7.03
N THR A 11 2.72 -26.69 7.06
CA THR A 11 2.33 -25.31 7.37
C THR A 11 2.76 -24.41 6.22
N GLY A 12 2.10 -23.25 6.07
CA GLY A 12 2.49 -22.26 5.09
C GLY A 12 2.19 -22.63 3.63
N PRO A 13 3.04 -22.20 2.70
CA PRO A 13 2.82 -22.31 1.25
C PRO A 13 2.61 -23.72 0.74
N ASP A 14 3.37 -24.67 1.26
CA ASP A 14 3.31 -26.06 0.79
C ASP A 14 1.95 -26.70 1.09
N ARG A 15 1.36 -26.39 2.26
CA ARG A 15 0.02 -26.83 2.58
C ARG A 15 -1.01 -26.20 1.67
N ALA A 16 -0.94 -24.87 1.47
CA ALA A 16 -1.87 -24.13 0.61
C ALA A 16 -1.88 -24.69 -0.81
N ARG A 17 -0.69 -24.97 -1.38
CA ARG A 17 -0.55 -25.55 -2.72
C ARG A 17 -1.01 -27.00 -2.80
N LEU A 18 -0.50 -27.85 -1.93
CA LEU A 18 -0.63 -29.31 -2.07
C LEU A 18 -1.89 -29.88 -1.44
N LEU A 19 -2.41 -29.26 -0.36
CA LEU A 19 -3.63 -29.70 0.31
C LEU A 19 -4.85 -28.91 -0.14
N ASP A 20 -4.72 -27.57 -0.20
CA ASP A 20 -5.84 -26.69 -0.45
C ASP A 20 -5.98 -26.32 -1.94
N GLY A 21 -5.02 -26.76 -2.79
CA GLY A 21 -5.01 -26.51 -4.24
C GLY A 21 -4.82 -25.03 -4.59
N ASN A 22 -4.34 -24.23 -3.67
CA ASN A 22 -4.10 -22.81 -3.87
C ASN A 22 -2.70 -22.59 -4.46
N TRP A 23 -2.61 -22.53 -5.76
CA TRP A 23 -1.38 -22.28 -6.51
C TRP A 23 -0.98 -20.81 -6.55
N ASP A 24 -1.88 -19.91 -6.14
CA ASP A 24 -1.63 -18.47 -6.06
C ASP A 24 -0.94 -18.06 -4.73
N TYR A 25 -0.75 -19.02 -3.82
CA TYR A 25 0.01 -18.79 -2.60
C TYR A 25 1.50 -18.67 -2.93
N ASP A 26 1.98 -17.45 -2.95
CA ASP A 26 3.37 -17.10 -3.20
C ASP A 26 4.04 -16.67 -1.89
N ASP A 27 5.08 -17.39 -1.49
CA ASP A 27 5.91 -17.13 -0.30
C ASP A 27 7.11 -16.22 -0.66
N ASP A 28 6.87 -15.21 -1.47
CA ASP A 28 7.92 -14.23 -1.78
C ASP A 28 8.25 -13.41 -0.53
N PRO A 29 9.43 -13.62 0.08
CA PRO A 29 9.82 -12.92 1.31
C PRO A 29 9.99 -11.42 1.11
N ALA A 30 10.01 -10.95 -0.14
CA ALA A 30 10.04 -9.54 -0.46
C ALA A 30 8.67 -8.86 -0.35
N ARG A 31 7.56 -9.61 -0.33
CA ARG A 31 6.22 -9.04 -0.18
C ARG A 31 6.08 -8.30 1.13
N LEU A 32 5.43 -7.14 1.09
CA LEU A 32 5.10 -6.38 2.29
C LEU A 32 3.74 -6.74 2.86
N MET A 33 2.83 -7.24 2.02
CA MET A 33 1.45 -7.55 2.39
C MET A 33 1.17 -9.04 2.23
N ASP A 34 0.57 -9.64 3.25
CA ASP A 34 0.14 -11.03 3.25
C ASP A 34 -1.00 -11.23 2.25
N PHE A 35 -0.97 -12.34 1.51
CA PHE A 35 -1.98 -12.65 0.49
C PHE A 35 -3.41 -12.68 1.09
N ASP A 36 -3.58 -13.37 2.22
CA ASP A 36 -4.88 -13.44 2.91
C ASP A 36 -5.35 -12.06 3.40
N ALA A 37 -4.41 -11.19 3.83
CA ALA A 37 -4.75 -9.84 4.26
C ALA A 37 -5.21 -8.96 3.07
N ILE A 38 -4.63 -9.15 1.90
CA ILE A 38 -5.08 -8.47 0.67
C ILE A 38 -6.50 -8.95 0.30
N ARG A 39 -6.76 -10.25 0.37
CA ARG A 39 -8.09 -10.82 0.11
C ARG A 39 -9.15 -10.32 1.08
N ASP A 40 -8.78 -10.18 2.35
CA ASP A 40 -9.67 -9.73 3.41
C ASP A 40 -10.09 -8.25 3.25
N LEU A 41 -9.38 -7.43 2.43
CA LEU A 41 -9.73 -6.04 2.13
C LEU A 41 -11.18 -5.87 1.67
N PHE A 42 -11.71 -6.84 0.92
CA PHE A 42 -13.05 -6.79 0.32
C PHE A 42 -14.17 -7.30 1.25
N SER A 43 -13.79 -7.77 2.45
CA SER A 43 -14.71 -8.26 3.48
C SER A 43 -14.48 -7.64 4.86
N ASN A 44 -13.40 -6.87 5.04
CA ASN A 44 -13.13 -6.20 6.30
C ASN A 44 -14.22 -5.19 6.65
N ALA A 45 -14.56 -5.12 7.94
CA ALA A 45 -15.32 -4.02 8.52
C ALA A 45 -14.37 -3.07 9.24
N VAL A 46 -14.32 -1.82 8.81
CA VAL A 46 -13.47 -0.77 9.36
C VAL A 46 -14.33 0.39 9.81
N ASP A 47 -13.99 0.97 10.96
CA ASP A 47 -14.73 2.10 11.52
C ASP A 47 -14.73 3.30 10.56
N GLU A 48 -15.84 4.02 10.54
CA GLU A 48 -15.96 5.28 9.81
C GLU A 48 -15.07 6.35 10.42
N GLY A 49 -14.67 7.32 9.60
CA GLY A 49 -13.82 8.42 10.03
C GLY A 49 -13.99 9.64 9.13
N ASP A 50 -13.00 10.52 9.16
CA ASP A 50 -12.95 11.64 8.23
C ASP A 50 -12.85 11.15 6.78
N LYS A 51 -13.44 11.93 5.86
CA LYS A 51 -13.35 11.63 4.43
C LYS A 51 -12.08 12.21 3.81
N TYR A 52 -11.48 11.43 2.89
CA TYR A 52 -10.26 11.80 2.18
C TYR A 52 -10.37 11.49 0.70
N ALA A 53 -9.48 12.09 -0.10
CA ALA A 53 -9.27 11.73 -1.49
C ALA A 53 -7.77 11.56 -1.76
N SER A 54 -7.39 10.53 -2.55
CA SER A 54 -6.05 10.40 -3.12
C SER A 54 -6.13 10.25 -4.64
N VAL A 55 -5.22 10.94 -5.34
CA VAL A 55 -5.28 11.12 -6.79
C VAL A 55 -3.93 10.80 -7.40
N ASP A 56 -3.87 9.70 -8.16
CA ASP A 56 -2.74 9.38 -9.04
C ASP A 56 -3.04 9.91 -10.45
N VAL A 57 -2.20 10.82 -10.94
CA VAL A 57 -2.43 11.54 -12.19
C VAL A 57 -1.56 10.98 -13.30
N ALA A 58 -2.20 10.35 -14.29
CA ALA A 58 -1.50 9.86 -15.46
C ALA A 58 -1.15 10.94 -16.47
N ARG A 59 -0.02 10.77 -17.16
CA ARG A 59 0.31 11.51 -18.38
C ARG A 59 -0.55 11.04 -19.56
N TYR A 60 -0.65 11.87 -20.59
CA TYR A 60 -1.17 11.43 -21.88
C TYR A 60 -0.43 10.16 -22.35
N GLY A 61 -1.15 9.04 -22.43
CA GLY A 61 -0.58 7.74 -22.79
C GLY A 61 -1.54 6.58 -22.47
N SER A 62 -0.98 5.45 -22.10
CA SER A 62 -1.71 4.24 -21.70
C SER A 62 -2.11 4.22 -20.21
N ASP A 63 -1.49 5.06 -19.39
CA ASP A 63 -1.73 5.09 -17.95
C ASP A 63 -3.05 5.85 -17.65
N LYS A 64 -3.73 5.48 -16.57
CA LYS A 64 -5.04 6.01 -16.16
C LYS A 64 -4.89 6.89 -14.94
N THR A 65 -5.60 8.02 -14.92
CA THR A 65 -5.78 8.78 -13.69
C THR A 65 -6.78 8.06 -12.80
N VAL A 66 -6.41 7.81 -11.56
CA VAL A 66 -7.28 7.21 -10.55
C VAL A 66 -7.54 8.21 -9.43
N ILE A 67 -8.81 8.47 -9.14
CA ILE A 67 -9.28 9.24 -7.99
C ILE A 67 -9.95 8.27 -7.03
N SER A 68 -9.45 8.18 -5.81
CA SER A 68 -9.99 7.33 -4.76
C SER A 68 -10.62 8.18 -3.65
N LEU A 69 -11.83 7.82 -3.22
CA LEU A 69 -12.53 8.49 -2.13
C LEU A 69 -12.66 7.54 -0.94
N TRP A 70 -12.35 8.06 0.25
CA TRP A 70 -12.20 7.31 1.48
C TRP A 70 -13.11 7.82 2.59
N ASN A 71 -13.62 6.89 3.41
CA ASN A 71 -14.23 7.17 4.71
C ASN A 71 -13.38 6.48 5.78
N GLY A 72 -12.63 7.24 6.56
CA GLY A 72 -11.57 6.68 7.40
C GLY A 72 -10.54 5.93 6.55
N LEU A 73 -10.43 4.61 6.76
CA LEU A 73 -9.59 3.69 5.98
C LEU A 73 -10.41 2.75 5.08
N THR A 74 -11.67 3.06 4.82
CA THR A 74 -12.50 2.38 3.83
C THR A 74 -12.47 3.13 2.51
N TRP A 75 -11.92 2.52 1.44
CA TRP A 75 -11.99 3.01 0.08
C TRP A 75 -13.36 2.67 -0.51
N TYR A 76 -14.25 3.66 -0.66
CA TYR A 76 -15.64 3.41 -1.03
C TYR A 76 -16.02 3.83 -2.45
N ARG A 77 -15.22 4.66 -3.10
CA ARG A 77 -15.49 5.11 -4.48
C ARG A 77 -14.20 5.25 -5.26
N ARG A 78 -14.16 4.64 -6.44
CA ARG A 78 -13.08 4.67 -7.41
C ARG A 78 -13.56 5.38 -8.67
N ILE A 79 -12.86 6.41 -9.12
CA ILE A 79 -13.14 7.12 -10.37
C ILE A 79 -11.89 6.99 -11.25
N VAL A 80 -12.08 6.57 -12.49
CA VAL A 80 -11.00 6.40 -13.47
C VAL A 80 -11.23 7.33 -14.65
N MET A 81 -10.17 8.02 -15.04
CA MET A 81 -10.18 8.90 -16.20
C MET A 81 -9.08 8.48 -17.16
N GLU A 82 -9.47 8.18 -18.40
CA GLU A 82 -8.53 7.89 -19.47
C GLU A 82 -8.31 9.15 -20.32
N LYS A 83 -7.04 9.44 -20.66
CA LYS A 83 -6.67 10.55 -21.55
C LYS A 83 -7.25 11.93 -21.16
N ALA A 84 -7.40 12.19 -19.87
CA ALA A 84 -7.91 13.44 -19.37
C ALA A 84 -6.81 14.52 -19.32
N SER A 85 -7.18 15.75 -19.62
CA SER A 85 -6.31 16.92 -19.42
C SER A 85 -6.24 17.31 -17.95
N VAL A 86 -5.18 18.03 -17.57
CA VAL A 86 -5.00 18.54 -16.19
C VAL A 86 -6.23 19.30 -15.67
N PRO A 87 -6.84 20.25 -16.44
CA PRO A 87 -8.06 20.92 -15.98
C PRO A 87 -9.25 19.97 -15.79
N GLN A 88 -9.40 18.96 -16.66
CA GLN A 88 -10.48 17.96 -16.51
C GLN A 88 -10.31 17.12 -15.26
N VAL A 89 -9.08 16.69 -14.96
CA VAL A 89 -8.79 15.95 -13.72
C VAL A 89 -9.05 16.83 -12.51
N ALA A 90 -8.54 18.06 -12.48
CA ALA A 90 -8.75 18.98 -11.38
C ALA A 90 -10.24 19.28 -11.14
N GLU A 91 -11.03 19.40 -12.21
CA GLU A 91 -12.47 19.61 -12.11
C GLU A 91 -13.19 18.37 -11.56
N ALA A 92 -12.85 17.16 -12.04
CA ALA A 92 -13.41 15.93 -11.55
C ALA A 92 -13.12 15.72 -10.04
N VAL A 93 -11.88 16.00 -9.60
CA VAL A 93 -11.51 15.95 -8.17
C VAL A 93 -12.32 16.97 -7.37
N ARG A 94 -12.46 18.22 -7.89
CA ARG A 94 -13.23 19.27 -7.22
C ARG A 94 -14.67 18.85 -7.03
N GLN A 95 -15.32 18.39 -8.10
CA GLN A 95 -16.71 17.95 -8.07
C GLN A 95 -16.92 16.78 -7.10
N ALA A 96 -16.11 15.73 -7.22
CA ALA A 96 -16.22 14.55 -6.34
C ALA A 96 -16.03 14.92 -4.85
N CYS A 97 -15.06 15.81 -4.55
CA CYS A 97 -14.82 16.23 -3.18
C CYS A 97 -15.90 17.19 -2.65
N GLU A 98 -16.51 18.02 -3.49
CA GLU A 98 -17.66 18.87 -3.10
C GLU A 98 -18.91 18.03 -2.81
N GLU A 99 -19.24 17.06 -3.68
CA GLU A 99 -20.35 16.12 -3.48
C GLU A 99 -20.21 15.38 -2.14
N GLU A 100 -19.01 14.92 -1.81
CA GLU A 100 -18.71 14.14 -0.62
C GLU A 100 -18.32 15.00 0.61
N LYS A 101 -18.26 16.33 0.46
CA LYS A 101 -17.85 17.27 1.51
C LYS A 101 -16.43 17.02 2.04
N ILE A 102 -15.51 16.65 1.17
CA ILE A 102 -14.10 16.44 1.49
C ILE A 102 -13.37 17.77 1.47
N PRO A 103 -12.77 18.23 2.58
CA PRO A 103 -12.03 19.48 2.61
C PRO A 103 -10.73 19.38 1.80
N ARG A 104 -10.24 20.50 1.27
CA ARG A 104 -8.99 20.55 0.48
C ARG A 104 -7.79 19.95 1.21
N SER A 105 -7.69 20.18 2.52
CA SER A 105 -6.63 19.63 3.36
C SER A 105 -6.63 18.10 3.48
N HIS A 106 -7.70 17.44 3.07
CA HIS A 106 -7.87 15.99 3.03
C HIS A 106 -7.72 15.39 1.63
N ILE A 107 -7.26 16.18 0.67
CA ILE A 107 -6.95 15.73 -0.69
C ILE A 107 -5.43 15.58 -0.81
N VAL A 108 -4.95 14.43 -1.28
CA VAL A 108 -3.57 14.22 -1.68
C VAL A 108 -3.50 13.97 -3.19
N VAL A 109 -2.59 14.66 -3.86
CA VAL A 109 -2.36 14.55 -5.31
C VAL A 109 -0.90 14.18 -5.54
N ASP A 110 -0.63 13.21 -6.40
CA ASP A 110 0.73 12.92 -6.85
C ASP A 110 1.33 14.17 -7.50
N ASP A 111 2.47 14.63 -6.99
CA ASP A 111 3.16 15.84 -7.48
C ASP A 111 4.23 15.51 -8.52
N ASP A 112 4.50 14.23 -8.77
CA ASP A 112 5.49 13.82 -9.73
C ASP A 112 4.96 13.98 -11.18
N GLY A 113 5.63 14.83 -11.95
CA GLY A 113 5.29 15.05 -13.37
C GLY A 113 4.04 15.89 -13.61
N VAL A 114 3.00 15.30 -14.21
CA VAL A 114 1.77 16.05 -14.62
C VAL A 114 0.86 16.37 -13.43
N GLY A 115 0.93 15.57 -12.38
CA GLY A 115 0.12 15.76 -11.18
C GLY A 115 0.36 17.10 -10.48
N GLY A 116 1.57 17.67 -10.60
CA GLY A 116 1.87 19.01 -10.13
C GLY A 116 0.91 20.07 -10.68
N GLY A 117 0.55 19.98 -11.96
CA GLY A 117 -0.44 20.88 -12.58
C GLY A 117 -1.85 20.73 -12.02
N VAL A 118 -2.26 19.51 -11.64
CA VAL A 118 -3.54 19.26 -10.94
C VAL A 118 -3.50 19.86 -9.54
N ALA A 119 -2.41 19.65 -8.81
CA ALA A 119 -2.22 20.19 -7.47
C ALA A 119 -2.23 21.73 -7.45
N ASP A 120 -1.66 22.38 -8.47
CA ASP A 120 -1.70 23.85 -8.62
C ASP A 120 -3.15 24.39 -8.77
N MET A 121 -4.03 23.62 -9.39
CA MET A 121 -5.45 23.94 -9.54
C MET A 121 -6.31 23.59 -8.32
N LEU A 122 -5.74 22.91 -7.32
CA LEU A 122 -6.39 22.48 -6.09
C LEU A 122 -5.70 23.07 -4.85
N PRO A 123 -5.65 24.41 -4.69
CA PRO A 123 -4.93 25.03 -3.58
C PRO A 123 -5.43 24.51 -2.23
N GLY A 124 -4.48 24.18 -1.35
CA GLY A 124 -4.75 23.58 -0.04
C GLY A 124 -4.73 22.06 -0.01
N CYS A 125 -4.61 21.38 -1.16
CA CYS A 125 -4.34 19.93 -1.18
C CYS A 125 -2.90 19.62 -0.74
N TYR A 126 -2.68 18.38 -0.33
CA TYR A 126 -1.35 17.86 -0.06
C TYR A 126 -0.69 17.42 -1.37
N ARG A 127 0.49 17.94 -1.65
CA ARG A 127 1.31 17.58 -2.82
C ARG A 127 2.21 16.41 -2.42
N PHE A 128 2.00 15.24 -3.01
CA PHE A 128 2.75 14.05 -2.70
C PHE A 128 3.98 13.95 -3.59
N ASN A 129 5.14 14.21 -3.02
CA ASN A 129 6.42 13.93 -3.67
C ASN A 129 6.97 12.60 -3.14
N GLY A 130 6.81 11.53 -3.91
CA GLY A 130 7.22 10.18 -3.53
C GLY A 130 8.71 10.04 -3.28
N GLY A 131 9.55 10.79 -4.01
CA GLY A 131 11.01 10.86 -3.82
C GLY A 131 11.46 11.68 -2.62
N GLY A 132 10.56 12.45 -2.01
CA GLY A 132 10.83 13.35 -0.89
C GLY A 132 11.26 12.64 0.39
N LYS A 133 11.66 13.45 1.38
CA LYS A 133 12.06 12.93 2.69
C LYS A 133 10.86 12.27 3.40
N PRO A 134 11.10 11.18 4.15
CA PRO A 134 10.10 10.61 5.05
C PRO A 134 9.55 11.65 6.04
N ILE A 135 8.29 11.50 6.43
CA ILE A 135 7.66 12.33 7.46
C ILE A 135 8.25 11.93 8.81
N GLU A 136 8.70 12.93 9.57
CA GLU A 136 9.17 12.69 10.94
C GLU A 136 7.99 12.36 11.85
N VAL A 137 8.02 11.16 12.43
CA VAL A 137 7.04 10.73 13.44
C VAL A 137 7.70 10.83 14.81
N LYS A 138 7.08 11.59 15.72
CA LYS A 138 7.63 11.86 17.05
C LYS A 138 8.00 10.57 17.79
N GLY A 139 9.26 10.42 18.17
CA GLY A 139 9.73 9.26 18.94
C GLY A 139 10.06 8.01 18.11
N GLN A 140 10.10 8.10 16.79
CA GLN A 140 10.54 7.00 15.90
C GLN A 140 11.75 7.43 15.06
N GLU A 141 12.75 6.57 15.02
CA GLU A 141 13.86 6.70 14.08
C GLU A 141 13.39 6.20 12.72
N GLN A 142 13.34 7.12 11.74
CA GLN A 142 12.81 6.83 10.41
C GLN A 142 13.89 6.19 9.54
N ASN A 143 13.77 4.88 9.28
CA ASN A 143 14.74 4.16 8.45
C ASN A 143 14.24 3.91 7.02
N TYR A 144 13.53 4.86 6.42
CA TYR A 144 13.01 4.75 5.06
C TYR A 144 13.86 5.54 4.07
N LYS A 145 13.95 5.04 2.83
CA LYS A 145 14.68 5.71 1.75
C LYS A 145 14.02 7.04 1.37
N ASN A 146 12.70 7.05 1.26
CA ASN A 146 11.88 8.20 0.83
C ASN A 146 10.44 8.09 1.35
N LEU A 147 9.63 9.12 1.07
CA LEU A 147 8.23 9.17 1.48
C LEU A 147 7.39 8.03 0.87
N LYS A 148 7.63 7.68 -0.41
CA LYS A 148 6.92 6.57 -1.06
C LYS A 148 7.15 5.25 -0.32
N ALA A 149 8.38 4.94 0.03
CA ALA A 149 8.70 3.75 0.82
C ALA A 149 7.99 3.79 2.19
N GLN A 150 8.06 4.90 2.91
CA GLN A 150 7.41 5.05 4.21
C GLN A 150 5.90 4.80 4.13
N CYS A 151 5.21 5.42 3.16
CA CYS A 151 3.78 5.24 2.95
C CYS A 151 3.44 3.80 2.54
N SER A 152 4.28 3.14 1.72
CA SER A 152 4.07 1.75 1.32
C SER A 152 4.17 0.79 2.50
N TYR A 153 5.13 0.98 3.41
CA TYR A 153 5.23 0.20 4.64
C TYR A 153 4.07 0.50 5.60
N ALA A 154 3.62 1.76 5.69
CA ALA A 154 2.45 2.12 6.48
C ALA A 154 1.17 1.47 5.93
N LEU A 155 1.00 1.41 4.60
CA LEU A 155 -0.10 0.69 3.97
C LEU A 155 -0.03 -0.80 4.28
N ALA A 156 1.13 -1.41 4.14
CA ALA A 156 1.33 -2.83 4.41
C ALA A 156 0.96 -3.19 5.86
N ASP A 157 1.36 -2.36 6.83
CA ASP A 157 0.98 -2.55 8.23
C ASP A 157 -0.54 -2.50 8.41
N ARG A 158 -1.22 -1.52 7.78
CA ARG A 158 -2.68 -1.39 7.85
C ARG A 158 -3.42 -2.54 7.17
N VAL A 159 -2.93 -3.02 6.03
CA VAL A 159 -3.49 -4.18 5.32
C VAL A 159 -3.30 -5.45 6.16
N ASN A 160 -2.08 -5.73 6.62
CA ASN A 160 -1.78 -6.93 7.39
C ASN A 160 -2.52 -6.98 8.74
N THR A 161 -2.85 -5.82 9.32
CA THR A 161 -3.69 -5.73 10.52
C THR A 161 -5.20 -5.67 10.24
N ARG A 162 -5.65 -5.82 8.98
CA ARG A 162 -7.05 -5.76 8.54
C ARG A 162 -7.74 -4.45 8.91
N SER A 163 -6.97 -3.37 8.92
CA SER A 163 -7.44 -2.02 9.26
C SER A 163 -7.84 -1.19 8.03
N VAL A 164 -7.83 -1.78 6.84
CA VAL A 164 -8.24 -1.17 5.56
C VAL A 164 -9.35 -2.00 4.96
N ALA A 165 -10.30 -1.35 4.29
CA ALA A 165 -11.37 -2.00 3.54
C ALA A 165 -11.55 -1.37 2.16
N VAL A 166 -12.06 -2.17 1.21
CA VAL A 166 -12.55 -1.74 -0.11
C VAL A 166 -14.02 -2.14 -0.21
N SER A 167 -14.93 -1.17 -0.33
CA SER A 167 -16.37 -1.42 -0.25
C SER A 167 -17.11 -1.30 -1.58
N PHE A 168 -16.39 -1.35 -2.71
CA PHE A 168 -16.97 -1.44 -4.05
C PHE A 168 -16.48 -2.72 -4.75
N ALA A 169 -17.26 -3.21 -5.72
CA ALA A 169 -17.01 -4.46 -6.41
C ALA A 169 -16.42 -4.27 -7.83
N GLY A 170 -15.90 -5.35 -8.40
CA GLY A 170 -15.49 -5.43 -9.81
C GLY A 170 -14.05 -5.03 -10.09
N HIS A 171 -13.24 -4.84 -9.06
CA HIS A 171 -11.82 -4.48 -9.16
C HIS A 171 -10.92 -5.29 -8.23
N GLU A 172 -11.44 -6.35 -7.64
CA GLU A 172 -10.77 -7.16 -6.63
C GLU A 172 -9.44 -7.72 -7.14
N ASP A 173 -9.46 -8.30 -8.35
CA ASP A 173 -8.26 -8.89 -8.96
C ASP A 173 -7.20 -7.82 -9.25
N SER A 174 -7.57 -6.68 -9.86
CA SER A 174 -6.62 -5.63 -10.21
C SER A 174 -5.98 -4.99 -8.98
N ILE A 175 -6.76 -4.73 -7.94
CA ILE A 175 -6.25 -4.19 -6.67
C ILE A 175 -5.34 -5.21 -5.98
N SER A 176 -5.73 -6.48 -5.97
CA SER A 176 -4.93 -7.55 -5.36
C SER A 176 -3.59 -7.75 -6.07
N GLU A 177 -3.59 -7.72 -7.40
CA GLU A 177 -2.35 -7.76 -8.18
C GLU A 177 -1.45 -6.57 -7.88
N ASP A 178 -1.97 -5.35 -7.91
CA ASP A 178 -1.20 -4.13 -7.64
C ASP A 178 -0.53 -4.20 -6.26
N LEU A 179 -1.30 -4.58 -5.23
CA LEU A 179 -0.78 -4.69 -3.87
C LEU A 179 0.24 -5.83 -3.71
N GLY A 180 0.04 -6.94 -4.44
CA GLY A 180 0.99 -8.06 -4.48
C GLY A 180 2.36 -7.67 -5.05
N TRP A 181 2.44 -6.61 -5.85
CA TRP A 181 3.69 -6.06 -6.38
C TRP A 181 4.33 -4.99 -5.50
N VAL A 182 3.72 -4.61 -4.39
CA VAL A 182 4.37 -3.76 -3.38
C VAL A 182 5.35 -4.60 -2.57
N LYS A 183 6.59 -4.63 -3.03
CA LYS A 183 7.64 -5.51 -2.49
C LYS A 183 8.81 -4.70 -1.96
N ARG A 184 9.50 -5.25 -0.95
CA ARG A 184 10.78 -4.73 -0.45
C ARG A 184 11.86 -4.90 -1.51
N ASP A 185 12.69 -3.89 -1.68
CA ASP A 185 13.92 -3.97 -2.48
C ASP A 185 15.14 -4.12 -1.56
N LYS A 186 16.23 -4.72 -2.06
CA LYS A 186 17.53 -4.83 -1.37
C LYS A 186 17.47 -5.47 0.02
N MET A 187 16.86 -6.64 0.11
CA MET A 187 16.67 -7.36 1.39
C MET A 187 17.97 -7.71 2.12
N ASP A 188 19.07 -7.88 1.38
CA ASP A 188 20.34 -8.37 1.91
C ASP A 188 21.28 -7.26 2.41
N HIS A 189 20.86 -6.01 2.36
CA HIS A 189 21.67 -4.87 2.76
C HIS A 189 21.12 -4.19 4.02
N ASP A 190 22.03 -3.87 4.93
CA ASP A 190 21.74 -3.07 6.13
C ASP A 190 21.56 -1.58 5.75
N THR A 191 20.60 -1.32 4.85
CA THR A 191 20.29 -0.03 4.27
C THR A 191 18.89 0.42 4.67
N LYS A 192 18.58 1.69 4.35
CA LYS A 192 17.23 2.22 4.54
C LYS A 192 16.18 1.35 3.84
N LEU A 193 15.03 1.17 4.49
CA LEU A 193 13.90 0.46 3.93
C LEU A 193 13.45 1.10 2.61
N CYS A 194 13.38 0.30 1.56
CA CYS A 194 12.97 0.72 0.23
C CYS A 194 12.04 -0.31 -0.40
N ILE A 195 11.31 0.12 -1.42
CA ILE A 195 10.42 -0.72 -2.22
C ILE A 195 10.95 -0.85 -3.63
N LEU A 196 10.48 -1.86 -4.36
CA LEU A 196 10.83 -2.05 -5.76
C LEU A 196 10.57 -0.77 -6.56
N PRO A 197 11.50 -0.37 -7.45
CA PRO A 197 11.29 0.74 -8.37
C PRO A 197 10.07 0.53 -9.27
N LYS A 198 9.37 1.63 -9.61
CA LYS A 198 8.14 1.60 -10.43
C LYS A 198 8.36 0.90 -11.78
N GLU A 199 9.53 1.03 -12.36
CA GLU A 199 9.92 0.39 -13.63
C GLU A 199 9.89 -1.13 -13.53
N LYS A 200 10.45 -1.70 -12.45
CA LYS A 200 10.43 -3.15 -12.21
C LYS A 200 9.03 -3.66 -11.94
N VAL A 201 8.22 -2.89 -11.22
CA VAL A 201 6.81 -3.22 -10.97
C VAL A 201 6.04 -3.23 -12.29
N LYS A 202 6.20 -2.20 -13.14
CA LYS A 202 5.57 -2.14 -14.46
C LYS A 202 6.01 -3.27 -15.39
N GLU A 203 7.29 -3.65 -15.35
CA GLU A 203 7.82 -4.77 -16.14
C GLU A 203 7.17 -6.09 -15.75
N GLY A 204 7.03 -6.36 -14.46
CA GLY A 204 6.42 -7.58 -13.95
C GLY A 204 4.89 -7.60 -14.07
N LEU A 205 4.22 -6.48 -13.80
CA LEU A 205 2.76 -6.36 -13.82
C LEU A 205 2.20 -6.14 -15.24
N GLY A 206 3.05 -5.64 -16.17
CA GLY A 206 2.64 -5.29 -17.54
C GLY A 206 1.85 -3.97 -17.64
N ARG A 207 1.62 -3.28 -16.50
CA ARG A 207 0.89 -2.00 -16.40
C ARG A 207 1.34 -1.20 -15.18
N SER A 208 0.85 0.02 -15.04
CA SER A 208 1.06 0.82 -13.83
C SER A 208 0.24 0.28 -12.65
N PRO A 209 0.78 0.26 -11.41
CA PRO A 209 0.05 -0.15 -10.20
C PRO A 209 -0.75 1.00 -9.61
N ASP A 210 -1.66 1.59 -10.42
CA ASP A 210 -2.35 2.85 -10.10
C ASP A 210 -3.23 2.73 -8.85
N ASP A 211 -3.82 1.55 -8.60
CA ASP A 211 -4.64 1.28 -7.43
C ASP A 211 -3.78 1.20 -6.14
N ALA A 212 -2.62 0.57 -6.20
CA ALA A 212 -1.70 0.56 -5.07
C ALA A 212 -1.11 1.96 -4.80
N ASP A 213 -0.85 2.75 -5.85
CA ASP A 213 -0.31 4.11 -5.70
C ASP A 213 -1.31 5.03 -4.97
N VAL A 214 -2.61 5.01 -5.29
CA VAL A 214 -3.61 5.82 -4.55
C VAL A 214 -3.82 5.34 -3.12
N MET A 215 -3.77 4.02 -2.88
CA MET A 215 -3.86 3.47 -1.52
C MET A 215 -2.65 3.88 -0.68
N MET A 216 -1.46 3.81 -1.25
CA MET A 216 -0.22 4.21 -0.60
C MET A 216 -0.21 5.71 -0.27
N MET A 217 -0.62 6.58 -1.21
CA MET A 217 -0.66 8.03 -0.97
C MET A 217 -1.64 8.41 0.15
N ARG A 218 -2.76 7.68 0.33
CA ARG A 218 -3.70 7.90 1.44
C ARG A 218 -3.01 7.83 2.80
N MET A 219 -1.96 7.02 2.93
CA MET A 219 -1.23 6.84 4.18
C MET A 219 -0.50 8.10 4.67
N VAL A 220 -0.31 9.09 3.81
CA VAL A 220 0.30 10.36 4.23
C VAL A 220 -0.48 11.04 5.35
N PHE A 221 -1.82 10.93 5.35
CA PHE A 221 -2.66 11.50 6.40
C PHE A 221 -2.55 10.72 7.70
N GLU A 222 -2.39 9.41 7.64
CA GLU A 222 -2.12 8.57 8.81
C GLU A 222 -0.79 8.96 9.46
N LEU A 223 0.26 9.14 8.66
CA LEU A 223 1.58 9.53 9.14
C LEU A 223 1.59 10.95 9.74
N ARG A 224 0.80 11.87 9.20
CA ARG A 224 0.70 13.26 9.68
C ARG A 224 -0.22 13.41 10.88
N GLY A 225 -1.30 12.63 10.95
CA GLY A 225 -2.28 12.67 12.04
C GLY A 225 -1.81 11.97 13.31
N THR A 226 -0.88 11.04 13.18
CA THR A 226 -0.43 10.19 14.26
C THR A 226 0.81 10.74 14.96
N GLY A 227 0.69 11.87 15.62
CA GLY A 227 1.55 12.09 16.79
C GLY A 227 1.39 10.97 17.85
N GLN A 228 0.57 9.95 17.57
CA GLN A 228 0.25 8.76 18.37
C GLN A 228 0.07 7.51 17.53
N MET A 229 0.99 7.20 16.60
CA MET A 229 1.05 5.85 16.08
C MET A 229 1.49 4.90 17.21
N ASN A 230 0.67 3.90 17.45
CA ASN A 230 0.89 2.89 18.49
C ASN A 230 2.16 2.10 18.14
N THR A 231 3.29 2.47 18.72
CA THR A 231 4.63 1.89 18.53
C THR A 231 4.70 0.39 18.84
N SER A 232 3.60 -0.20 19.35
CA SER A 232 3.55 -1.60 19.76
C SER A 232 3.64 -2.58 18.59
N LEU A 233 3.17 -2.21 17.39
CA LEU A 233 3.17 -3.08 16.21
C LEU A 233 4.55 -3.13 15.54
N TYR A 234 5.24 -2.00 15.43
CA TYR A 234 6.62 -1.96 14.92
C TYR A 234 7.60 -2.71 15.83
N ARG A 235 7.38 -2.69 17.17
CA ARG A 235 8.17 -3.51 18.11
C ARG A 235 7.98 -5.01 17.90
N LYS A 236 6.81 -5.47 17.45
CA LYS A 236 6.59 -6.90 17.18
C LYS A 236 7.36 -7.37 15.93
N ALA A 237 7.36 -6.60 14.85
CA ALA A 237 8.10 -6.94 13.63
C ALA A 237 9.62 -6.99 13.90
N ASP A 238 10.17 -5.97 14.58
CA ASP A 238 11.59 -5.91 14.97
C ASP A 238 11.96 -7.04 15.95
N THR A 239 11.04 -7.43 16.82
CA THR A 239 11.23 -8.55 17.77
C THR A 239 11.23 -9.89 17.04
N PHE A 240 10.39 -10.08 16.03
CA PHE A 240 10.37 -11.30 15.21
C PHE A 240 11.65 -11.42 14.36
N GLU A 241 12.12 -10.36 13.73
CA GLU A 241 13.41 -10.37 13.02
C GLU A 241 14.59 -10.64 13.95
N ARG A 242 14.61 -10.06 15.14
CA ARG A 242 15.64 -10.30 16.16
C ARG A 242 15.60 -11.76 16.68
N MET A 243 14.41 -12.32 16.87
CA MET A 243 14.26 -13.74 17.25
C MET A 243 14.72 -14.66 16.14
N ALA A 244 14.32 -14.45 14.90
CA ALA A 244 14.75 -15.24 13.75
C ALA A 244 16.28 -15.19 13.54
N ARG A 245 16.91 -14.02 13.69
CA ARG A 245 18.38 -13.90 13.65
C ARG A 245 19.07 -14.61 14.81
N ARG A 246 18.49 -14.59 16.01
CA ARG A 246 19.04 -15.29 17.18
C ARG A 246 18.98 -16.81 17.04
N ASP A 247 17.91 -17.33 16.46
CA ASP A 247 17.75 -18.77 16.24
C ASP A 247 18.63 -19.27 15.09
N ALA A 248 18.83 -18.47 14.04
CA ALA A 248 19.79 -18.75 12.98
C ALA A 248 21.24 -18.80 13.52
N PHE A 249 21.64 -17.87 14.41
CA PHE A 249 22.96 -17.87 15.04
C PHE A 249 23.16 -19.02 16.03
N ARG A 250 22.10 -19.47 16.69
CA ARG A 250 22.16 -20.60 17.64
C ARG A 250 22.38 -21.93 16.93
N ASN A 251 21.74 -22.11 15.77
CA ASN A 251 21.89 -23.31 14.94
C ASN A 251 23.25 -23.39 14.21
N PHE A 252 23.99 -22.26 14.11
CA PHE A 252 25.33 -22.24 13.53
C PHE A 252 26.44 -22.64 14.52
N ARG A 253 26.17 -22.60 15.83
CA ARG A 253 27.13 -22.97 16.90
C ARG A 253 27.04 -24.42 17.40
N THR A 254 26.09 -25.20 16.88
CA THR A 254 25.84 -26.58 17.26
C THR A 254 26.13 -27.59 16.14
N ARG A 255 26.94 -27.19 15.17
CA ARG A 255 27.55 -28.12 14.18
C ARG A 255 29.07 -28.04 14.23
#